data_3da8a85fa5fd6186b8950b6ff7fbd844
#
_entry.id   3da8a85fa5fd6186b8950b6ff7fbd844
#
_cell.length_a   1.000
_cell.length_b   1.000
_cell.length_c   1.000
_cell.angle_alpha   90.00
_cell.angle_beta   90.00
_cell.angle_gamma   90.00
#
_symmetry.space_group_name_H-M   'P 1'
#
loop_
_entity.id
_entity.type
_entity.pdbx_description
1 polymer ?
#
loop_
_entity_poly.entity_id
_entity_poly.type
_entity_poly.pdbx_seq_one_letter_code
_entity_poly.pdbx_strand_id
1 'polypeptide(L)'
;MKTTHLKLIKSFILIATVFLTSITIAQDGTIYPLEAPDEPNAIPLNTGGVENQPASETWFKQWGDPMARNITNATLTPFLPDPEKANGTAVIVTPGGGFMWLSMGNEGWEVAEALAEKGIAAFVLKYRLHPTAESLDDFTTFMNRPRTAPSKTSDNTTPPSPPQRDLSNQLEDAEAAYAMIVDRADDWGVDIDRIGMIGFSAGAGLTMHSTLNSKTMKMAFIGPIYGGMGPVDVPKDAPPMFNVIATDDFLFRGQNGVIESWHNAGIPVEFHLYQNGGHGFGLGNPGRTSNRWFDSFMYWLEVNKFLEANTVKNSK
;
A
#
# COMPACT_ATOMS: atom_id res chain seq x y z
N MET A 1 63.15 -24.10 -58.27
CA MET A 1 62.57 -22.91 -57.64
C MET A 1 61.07 -23.03 -57.77
N LYS A 2 60.36 -23.37 -56.70
CA LYS A 2 58.88 -23.50 -56.62
C LYS A 2 58.34 -22.41 -55.69
N THR A 3 57.65 -21.45 -56.25
CA THR A 3 57.00 -20.36 -55.58
C THR A 3 55.59 -20.82 -55.11
N THR A 4 55.39 -20.85 -53.76
CA THR A 4 54.14 -21.25 -53.10
C THR A 4 53.29 -20.01 -52.93
N HIS A 5 52.13 -19.90 -53.55
CA HIS A 5 51.17 -18.82 -53.35
C HIS A 5 50.29 -19.14 -52.13
N LEU A 6 50.43 -18.33 -51.11
CA LEU A 6 49.60 -18.36 -49.90
C LEU A 6 48.30 -17.55 -50.15
N LYS A 7 47.15 -18.24 -50.23
CA LYS A 7 45.82 -17.60 -50.35
C LYS A 7 45.37 -17.17 -48.98
N LEU A 8 45.23 -15.87 -48.75
CA LEU A 8 44.65 -15.28 -47.55
C LEU A 8 43.12 -15.31 -47.70
N ILE A 9 42.45 -16.13 -46.87
CA ILE A 9 40.99 -16.17 -46.79
C ILE A 9 40.61 -15.10 -45.73
N LYS A 10 39.97 -14.00 -46.20
CA LYS A 10 39.38 -12.98 -45.34
C LYS A 10 37.97 -13.47 -44.90
N SER A 11 37.83 -13.96 -43.67
CA SER A 11 36.54 -14.21 -43.08
C SER A 11 35.90 -12.88 -42.62
N PHE A 12 34.84 -12.49 -43.31
CA PHE A 12 33.96 -11.40 -42.84
C PHE A 12 33.03 -11.97 -41.76
N ILE A 13 33.24 -11.60 -40.52
CA ILE A 13 32.28 -11.84 -39.44
C ILE A 13 31.26 -10.70 -39.49
N LEU A 14 30.05 -11.03 -39.93
CA LEU A 14 28.89 -10.11 -39.90
C LEU A 14 28.31 -10.13 -38.48
N ILE A 15 28.65 -9.12 -37.71
CA ILE A 15 28.03 -8.92 -36.38
C ILE A 15 26.64 -8.29 -36.62
N ALA A 16 25.60 -9.09 -36.56
CA ALA A 16 24.21 -8.61 -36.51
C ALA A 16 23.93 -8.05 -35.15
N THR A 17 23.98 -6.73 -35.02
CA THR A 17 23.54 -6.03 -33.79
C THR A 17 22.02 -6.05 -33.77
N VAL A 18 21.43 -6.96 -32.96
CA VAL A 18 19.99 -6.96 -32.68
C VAL A 18 19.73 -5.80 -31.72
N PHE A 19 19.19 -4.71 -32.22
CA PHE A 19 18.62 -3.66 -31.42
C PHE A 19 17.32 -4.20 -30.83
N LEU A 20 17.36 -4.68 -29.56
CA LEU A 20 16.17 -4.83 -28.74
C LEU A 20 15.67 -3.43 -28.38
N THR A 21 14.76 -2.90 -29.16
CA THR A 21 13.95 -1.75 -28.76
C THR A 21 13.03 -2.23 -27.65
N SER A 22 13.35 -1.89 -26.41
CA SER A 22 12.43 -2.00 -25.29
C SER A 22 11.26 -1.06 -25.57
N ILE A 23 10.14 -1.62 -26.04
CA ILE A 23 8.88 -0.89 -26.12
C ILE A 23 8.42 -0.70 -24.67
N THR A 24 8.69 0.47 -24.10
CA THR A 24 8.05 0.91 -22.88
C THR A 24 6.58 1.18 -23.24
N ILE A 25 5.72 0.21 -23.03
CA ILE A 25 4.27 0.43 -23.10
C ILE A 25 3.98 1.37 -21.91
N ALA A 26 3.72 2.64 -22.20
CA ALA A 26 3.17 3.54 -21.22
C ALA A 26 1.87 2.88 -20.72
N GLN A 27 1.75 2.63 -19.42
CA GLN A 27 0.52 2.08 -18.84
C GLN A 27 -0.63 3.00 -19.22
N ASP A 28 -1.60 2.47 -19.94
CA ASP A 28 -2.80 3.19 -20.36
C ASP A 28 -3.61 3.54 -19.11
N GLY A 29 -3.81 4.83 -18.85
CA GLY A 29 -4.62 5.33 -17.76
C GLY A 29 -6.12 5.27 -18.00
N THR A 30 -6.56 4.65 -19.11
CA THR A 30 -7.98 4.47 -19.42
C THR A 30 -8.65 3.56 -18.41
N ILE A 31 -9.86 3.93 -18.01
CA ILE A 31 -10.70 3.15 -17.10
C ILE A 31 -11.58 2.22 -17.92
N TYR A 32 -11.51 0.92 -17.62
CA TYR A 32 -12.31 -0.12 -18.25
C TYR A 32 -13.20 -0.79 -17.20
N PRO A 33 -14.46 -1.14 -17.52
CA PRO A 33 -15.27 -1.95 -16.63
C PRO A 33 -14.61 -3.32 -16.42
N LEU A 34 -14.70 -3.83 -15.21
CA LEU A 34 -14.21 -5.16 -14.83
C LEU A 34 -15.35 -5.89 -14.13
N GLU A 35 -15.55 -7.15 -14.47
CA GLU A 35 -16.38 -8.05 -13.68
C GLU A 35 -15.73 -8.26 -12.32
N ALA A 36 -16.54 -8.30 -11.25
CA ALA A 36 -16.00 -8.51 -9.91
C ALA A 36 -15.21 -9.82 -9.86
N PRO A 37 -13.94 -9.77 -9.44
CA PRO A 37 -13.15 -10.99 -9.32
C PRO A 37 -13.70 -11.87 -8.20
N ASP A 38 -13.44 -13.18 -8.31
CA ASP A 38 -13.78 -14.13 -7.27
C ASP A 38 -12.91 -13.88 -6.03
N GLU A 39 -13.55 -13.67 -4.88
CA GLU A 39 -12.88 -13.45 -3.59
C GLU A 39 -13.28 -14.53 -2.57
N PRO A 40 -12.99 -15.83 -2.82
CA PRO A 40 -13.54 -16.95 -2.04
C PRO A 40 -13.09 -16.95 -0.58
N ASN A 41 -11.98 -16.30 -0.27
CA ASN A 41 -11.42 -16.22 1.08
C ASN A 41 -11.78 -14.92 1.80
N ALA A 42 -12.54 -14.01 1.16
CA ALA A 42 -12.96 -12.77 1.78
C ALA A 42 -13.98 -13.02 2.90
N ILE A 43 -13.68 -12.57 4.09
CA ILE A 43 -14.50 -12.76 5.29
C ILE A 43 -15.22 -11.45 5.59
N PRO A 44 -16.58 -11.41 5.62
CA PRO A 44 -17.30 -10.21 5.98
C PRO A 44 -17.02 -9.75 7.41
N LEU A 45 -16.77 -8.46 7.58
CA LEU A 45 -16.54 -7.87 8.92
C LEU A 45 -17.84 -7.53 9.66
N ASN A 46 -18.96 -7.45 8.94
CA ASN A 46 -20.30 -7.14 9.48
C ASN A 46 -20.37 -5.80 10.24
N THR A 47 -19.61 -4.82 9.82
CA THR A 47 -19.56 -3.47 10.41
C THR A 47 -20.70 -2.56 9.95
N GLY A 48 -21.67 -3.10 9.21
CA GLY A 48 -22.80 -2.34 8.66
C GLY A 48 -22.57 -1.86 7.23
N GLY A 49 -23.52 -1.07 6.75
CA GLY A 49 -23.49 -0.48 5.41
C GLY A 49 -22.99 0.97 5.40
N VAL A 50 -23.12 1.61 4.24
CA VAL A 50 -22.89 3.05 4.07
C VAL A 50 -24.24 3.72 3.79
N GLU A 51 -24.60 4.72 4.60
CA GLU A 51 -25.84 5.46 4.39
C GLU A 51 -25.85 6.22 3.06
N ASN A 52 -26.99 6.29 2.42
CA ASN A 52 -27.21 7.01 1.17
C ASN A 52 -26.28 6.60 0.03
N GLN A 53 -25.83 5.33 0.02
CA GLN A 53 -25.03 4.79 -1.08
C GLN A 53 -25.90 4.62 -2.31
N PRO A 54 -25.65 5.33 -3.43
CA PRO A 54 -26.49 5.28 -4.62
C PRO A 54 -26.27 4.01 -5.45
N ALA A 55 -25.13 3.34 -5.31
CA ALA A 55 -24.72 2.22 -6.15
C ALA A 55 -24.09 1.10 -5.34
N SER A 56 -24.23 -0.12 -5.85
CA SER A 56 -23.54 -1.31 -5.35
C SER A 56 -22.04 -1.26 -5.67
N GLU A 57 -21.26 -2.10 -4.98
CA GLU A 57 -19.86 -2.34 -5.31
C GLU A 57 -19.70 -2.68 -6.78
N THR A 58 -18.77 -1.99 -7.43
CA THR A 58 -18.41 -2.20 -8.83
C THR A 58 -16.91 -2.19 -9.01
N TRP A 59 -16.45 -2.93 -10.02
CA TRP A 59 -15.03 -3.08 -10.31
C TRP A 59 -14.68 -2.44 -11.66
N PHE A 60 -13.45 -1.96 -11.73
CA PHE A 60 -12.87 -1.43 -12.95
C PHE A 60 -11.37 -1.72 -13.00
N LYS A 61 -10.78 -1.59 -14.17
CA LYS A 61 -9.36 -1.75 -14.39
C LYS A 61 -8.76 -0.43 -14.85
N GLN A 62 -7.68 0.00 -14.21
CA GLN A 62 -6.90 1.17 -14.60
C GLN A 62 -5.41 0.87 -14.38
N TRP A 63 -4.55 1.28 -15.27
CA TRP A 63 -3.09 0.99 -15.24
C TRP A 63 -2.75 -0.50 -15.12
N GLY A 64 -3.63 -1.37 -15.58
CA GLY A 64 -3.47 -2.80 -15.41
C GLY A 64 -3.96 -3.36 -14.08
N ASP A 65 -4.31 -2.51 -13.12
CA ASP A 65 -4.71 -2.87 -11.76
C ASP A 65 -6.24 -3.02 -11.61
N PRO A 66 -6.74 -4.13 -11.02
CA PRO A 66 -8.12 -4.26 -10.61
C PRO A 66 -8.42 -3.35 -9.41
N MET A 67 -9.47 -2.56 -9.57
CA MET A 67 -9.90 -1.59 -8.57
C MET A 67 -11.38 -1.76 -8.23
N ALA A 68 -11.71 -1.65 -6.93
CA ALA A 68 -13.08 -1.71 -6.42
C ALA A 68 -13.54 -0.32 -5.97
N ARG A 69 -14.81 0.03 -6.22
CA ARG A 69 -15.45 1.26 -5.75
C ARG A 69 -16.85 1.01 -5.21
N ASN A 70 -17.42 1.98 -4.51
CA ASN A 70 -18.73 1.88 -3.87
C ASN A 70 -18.85 0.68 -2.91
N ILE A 71 -17.77 0.39 -2.19
CA ILE A 71 -17.74 -0.68 -1.19
C ILE A 71 -18.59 -0.24 0.00
N THR A 72 -19.62 -1.03 0.32
CA THR A 72 -20.53 -0.82 1.44
C THR A 72 -20.41 -1.86 2.53
N ASN A 73 -19.85 -3.03 2.19
CA ASN A 73 -19.63 -4.13 3.12
C ASN A 73 -18.14 -4.43 3.18
N ALA A 74 -17.54 -4.12 4.32
CA ALA A 74 -16.12 -4.38 4.51
C ALA A 74 -15.83 -5.88 4.64
N THR A 75 -14.70 -6.30 4.05
CA THR A 75 -14.20 -7.67 4.16
C THR A 75 -12.73 -7.70 4.51
N LEU A 76 -12.30 -8.80 5.15
CA LEU A 76 -10.92 -9.11 5.43
C LEU A 76 -10.52 -10.38 4.67
N THR A 77 -9.49 -10.29 3.83
CA THR A 77 -8.99 -11.44 3.05
C THR A 77 -7.64 -11.87 3.59
N PRO A 78 -7.53 -13.07 4.21
CA PRO A 78 -6.27 -13.59 4.70
C PRO A 78 -5.39 -14.13 3.57
N PHE A 79 -4.11 -13.81 3.63
CA PHE A 79 -3.00 -14.37 2.86
C PHE A 79 -2.02 -14.97 3.86
N LEU A 80 -2.15 -16.25 4.11
CA LEU A 80 -1.36 -16.95 5.13
C LEU A 80 -0.06 -17.49 4.51
N PRO A 81 1.05 -17.38 5.22
CA PRO A 81 2.31 -17.98 4.79
C PRO A 81 2.26 -19.49 4.83
N ASP A 82 3.20 -20.12 4.13
CA ASP A 82 3.50 -21.52 4.33
C ASP A 82 3.77 -21.78 5.84
N PRO A 83 3.11 -22.75 6.48
CA PRO A 83 3.30 -23.04 7.91
C PRO A 83 4.76 -23.26 8.33
N GLU A 84 5.61 -23.77 7.43
CA GLU A 84 7.04 -23.96 7.71
C GLU A 84 7.84 -22.65 7.73
N LYS A 85 7.30 -21.57 7.14
CA LYS A 85 7.92 -20.25 7.08
C LYS A 85 7.28 -19.25 8.04
N ALA A 86 6.10 -19.58 8.59
CA ALA A 86 5.34 -18.69 9.44
C ALA A 86 6.17 -18.23 10.65
N ASN A 87 6.32 -16.90 10.80
CA ASN A 87 7.09 -16.31 11.89
C ASN A 87 6.21 -15.72 13.00
N GLY A 88 4.88 -15.76 12.84
CA GLY A 88 3.89 -15.27 13.79
C GLY A 88 3.56 -13.78 13.63
N THR A 89 4.27 -13.04 12.82
CA THR A 89 3.96 -11.63 12.54
C THR A 89 2.73 -11.53 11.64
N ALA A 90 1.89 -10.55 11.90
CA ALA A 90 0.71 -10.26 11.08
C ALA A 90 0.71 -8.81 10.60
N VAL A 91 0.15 -8.57 9.41
CA VAL A 91 0.05 -7.23 8.83
C VAL A 91 -1.34 -7.02 8.23
N ILE A 92 -2.05 -5.99 8.68
CA ILE A 92 -3.24 -5.49 8.00
C ILE A 92 -2.78 -4.61 6.85
N VAL A 93 -3.18 -4.94 5.63
CA VAL A 93 -2.86 -4.20 4.40
C VAL A 93 -4.07 -3.38 3.97
N THR A 94 -3.91 -2.07 3.90
CA THR A 94 -4.97 -1.13 3.51
C THR A 94 -4.63 -0.44 2.21
N PRO A 95 -5.27 -0.84 1.08
CA PRO A 95 -5.04 -0.24 -0.22
C PRO A 95 -5.43 1.24 -0.29
N GLY A 96 -4.85 1.99 -1.23
CA GLY A 96 -5.20 3.38 -1.52
C GLY A 96 -6.34 3.50 -2.52
N GLY A 97 -6.64 4.75 -2.90
CA GLY A 97 -7.70 5.10 -3.84
C GLY A 97 -8.54 6.29 -3.40
N GLY A 98 -7.96 7.18 -2.58
CA GLY A 98 -8.58 8.44 -2.18
C GLY A 98 -9.85 8.30 -1.33
N PHE A 99 -10.10 7.14 -0.71
CA PHE A 99 -11.34 6.75 -0.03
C PHE A 99 -12.57 6.67 -0.96
N MET A 100 -12.38 6.66 -2.26
CA MET A 100 -13.42 6.55 -3.28
C MET A 100 -13.34 5.24 -4.07
N TRP A 101 -12.17 4.63 -4.13
CA TRP A 101 -11.92 3.29 -4.67
C TRP A 101 -10.76 2.64 -3.92
N LEU A 102 -10.50 1.36 -4.18
CA LEU A 102 -9.33 0.63 -3.68
C LEU A 102 -8.54 0.04 -4.84
N SER A 103 -7.21 0.23 -4.82
CA SER A 103 -6.22 -0.42 -5.68
C SER A 103 -5.98 -1.85 -5.17
N MET A 104 -6.90 -2.75 -5.49
CA MET A 104 -6.94 -4.09 -4.86
C MET A 104 -5.80 -5.00 -5.30
N GLY A 105 -5.37 -4.91 -6.56
CA GLY A 105 -4.25 -5.69 -7.06
C GLY A 105 -2.92 -5.19 -6.53
N ASN A 106 -2.53 -4.00 -6.97
CA ASN A 106 -1.20 -3.42 -6.76
C ASN A 106 -0.87 -3.11 -5.28
N GLU A 107 -1.84 -2.59 -4.53
CA GLU A 107 -1.64 -2.14 -3.14
C GLU A 107 -2.29 -3.07 -2.10
N GLY A 108 -3.04 -4.07 -2.57
CA GLY A 108 -3.69 -5.08 -1.72
C GLY A 108 -3.07 -6.46 -1.89
N TRP A 109 -3.50 -7.18 -2.91
CA TRP A 109 -3.21 -8.60 -3.08
C TRP A 109 -1.72 -8.88 -3.33
N GLU A 110 -1.07 -8.15 -4.25
CA GLU A 110 0.36 -8.33 -4.53
C GLU A 110 1.23 -8.08 -3.30
N VAL A 111 0.88 -7.06 -2.51
CA VAL A 111 1.59 -6.77 -1.25
C VAL A 111 1.38 -7.88 -0.23
N ALA A 112 0.15 -8.37 -0.09
CA ALA A 112 -0.17 -9.44 0.85
C ALA A 112 0.50 -10.76 0.47
N GLU A 113 0.55 -11.10 -0.82
CA GLU A 113 1.28 -12.26 -1.33
C GLU A 113 2.78 -12.14 -1.03
N ALA A 114 3.38 -10.97 -1.31
CA ALA A 114 4.80 -10.75 -1.02
C ALA A 114 5.15 -10.84 0.48
N LEU A 115 4.25 -10.40 1.37
CA LEU A 115 4.40 -10.57 2.82
C LEU A 115 4.28 -12.05 3.22
N ALA A 116 3.29 -12.77 2.67
CA ALA A 116 3.09 -14.19 2.95
C ALA A 116 4.29 -15.04 2.50
N GLU A 117 4.91 -14.72 1.35
CA GLU A 117 6.16 -15.33 0.90
C GLU A 117 7.32 -15.15 1.89
N LYS A 118 7.30 -14.07 2.66
CA LYS A 118 8.29 -13.76 3.73
C LYS A 118 7.93 -14.35 5.11
N GLY A 119 6.87 -15.17 5.19
CA GLY A 119 6.45 -15.81 6.43
C GLY A 119 5.55 -14.95 7.33
N ILE A 120 5.02 -13.85 6.82
CA ILE A 120 4.15 -12.92 7.54
C ILE A 120 2.69 -13.20 7.13
N ALA A 121 1.79 -13.39 8.09
CA ALA A 121 0.36 -13.45 7.80
C ALA A 121 -0.15 -12.06 7.38
N ALA A 122 -0.62 -11.93 6.16
CA ALA A 122 -1.13 -10.65 5.65
C ALA A 122 -2.65 -10.71 5.48
N PHE A 123 -3.30 -9.59 5.75
CA PHE A 123 -4.75 -9.46 5.74
C PHE A 123 -5.16 -8.22 4.97
N VAL A 124 -5.70 -8.41 3.76
CA VAL A 124 -6.16 -7.27 2.95
C VAL A 124 -7.52 -6.81 3.46
N LEU A 125 -7.58 -5.57 3.90
CA LEU A 125 -8.81 -4.92 4.34
C LEU A 125 -9.45 -4.18 3.16
N LYS A 126 -10.55 -4.73 2.64
CA LYS A 126 -11.44 -4.05 1.70
C LYS A 126 -12.45 -3.24 2.53
N TYR A 127 -12.09 -2.00 2.86
CA TYR A 127 -12.86 -1.14 3.75
C TYR A 127 -13.96 -0.35 3.02
N ARG A 128 -14.99 0.08 3.74
CA ARG A 128 -16.10 0.91 3.22
C ARG A 128 -15.56 2.23 2.67
N LEU A 129 -16.18 2.68 1.58
CA LEU A 129 -15.74 3.86 0.84
C LEU A 129 -16.80 4.97 0.87
N HIS A 130 -16.35 6.19 0.63
CA HIS A 130 -17.28 7.28 0.32
C HIS A 130 -17.95 7.02 -1.03
N PRO A 131 -19.24 7.35 -1.16
CA PRO A 131 -20.00 7.16 -2.39
C PRO A 131 -19.37 7.84 -3.59
N THR A 132 -19.40 7.17 -4.73
CA THR A 132 -19.09 7.74 -6.05
C THR A 132 -20.30 7.63 -6.99
N ALA A 133 -20.22 8.28 -8.15
CA ALA A 133 -21.31 8.22 -9.13
C ALA A 133 -21.66 6.76 -9.46
N GLU A 134 -22.93 6.49 -9.75
CA GLU A 134 -23.39 5.14 -10.10
C GLU A 134 -22.73 4.66 -11.39
N SER A 135 -22.75 5.48 -12.45
CA SER A 135 -22.17 5.10 -13.73
C SER A 135 -20.64 5.19 -13.71
N LEU A 136 -19.98 4.28 -14.46
CA LEU A 136 -18.54 4.31 -14.65
C LEU A 136 -18.11 5.52 -15.49
N ASP A 137 -18.93 5.97 -16.42
CA ASP A 137 -18.66 7.14 -17.27
C ASP A 137 -18.64 8.44 -16.46
N ASP A 138 -19.58 8.63 -15.54
CA ASP A 138 -19.60 9.80 -14.65
C ASP A 138 -18.41 9.76 -13.68
N PHE A 139 -18.10 8.58 -13.16
CA PHE A 139 -16.90 8.39 -12.32
C PHE A 139 -15.62 8.70 -13.12
N THR A 140 -15.49 8.21 -14.34
CA THR A 140 -14.36 8.48 -15.24
C THR A 140 -14.26 9.97 -15.55
N THR A 141 -15.40 10.62 -15.81
CA THR A 141 -15.45 12.06 -16.04
C THR A 141 -14.97 12.83 -14.80
N PHE A 142 -15.38 12.41 -13.60
CA PHE A 142 -14.92 12.99 -12.34
C PHE A 142 -13.40 12.78 -12.16
N MET A 143 -12.87 11.59 -12.43
CA MET A 143 -11.45 11.26 -12.30
C MET A 143 -10.56 12.07 -13.25
N ASN A 144 -11.03 12.31 -14.46
CA ASN A 144 -10.31 13.06 -15.50
C ASN A 144 -10.43 14.59 -15.38
N ARG A 145 -11.17 15.10 -14.40
CA ARG A 145 -11.23 16.56 -14.18
C ARG A 145 -9.85 17.11 -13.88
N PRO A 146 -9.42 18.21 -14.55
CA PRO A 146 -8.18 18.87 -14.20
C PRO A 146 -8.19 19.24 -12.70
N ARG A 147 -7.26 18.69 -11.94
CA ARG A 147 -7.05 19.17 -10.57
C ARG A 147 -6.47 20.57 -10.69
N THR A 148 -7.30 21.61 -10.47
CA THR A 148 -6.79 22.96 -10.35
C THR A 148 -5.80 22.98 -9.19
N ALA A 149 -4.52 23.20 -9.52
CA ALA A 149 -3.53 23.44 -8.49
C ALA A 149 -4.05 24.62 -7.61
N PRO A 150 -3.91 24.53 -6.29
CA PRO A 150 -4.29 25.65 -5.43
C PRO A 150 -3.56 26.89 -5.97
N SER A 151 -4.32 27.95 -6.28
CA SER A 151 -3.76 29.23 -6.73
C SER A 151 -2.67 29.63 -5.77
N LYS A 152 -1.46 29.88 -6.27
CA LYS A 152 -0.40 30.53 -5.51
C LYS A 152 -0.83 31.99 -5.33
N THR A 153 -1.79 32.22 -4.46
CA THR A 153 -2.04 33.57 -3.96
C THR A 153 -0.88 33.94 -3.06
N SER A 154 -0.24 35.04 -3.37
CA SER A 154 0.93 35.59 -2.69
C SER A 154 0.61 36.15 -1.28
N ASP A 155 -0.50 35.75 -0.70
CA ASP A 155 -0.87 36.09 0.66
C ASP A 155 -0.36 34.99 1.60
N ASN A 156 0.44 35.39 2.60
CA ASN A 156 1.01 34.56 3.66
C ASN A 156 -0.05 33.98 4.63
N THR A 157 -1.29 33.84 4.19
CA THR A 157 -2.32 33.12 4.94
C THR A 157 -2.20 31.65 4.64
N THR A 158 -1.90 30.85 5.66
CA THR A 158 -1.97 29.40 5.60
C THR A 158 -3.31 29.00 4.96
N PRO A 159 -3.31 28.26 3.83
CA PRO A 159 -4.57 27.81 3.23
C PRO A 159 -5.39 27.10 4.29
N PRO A 160 -6.70 27.29 4.35
CA PRO A 160 -7.54 26.51 5.25
C PRO A 160 -7.29 25.04 5.00
N SER A 161 -7.06 24.28 6.07
CA SER A 161 -6.95 22.82 5.97
C SER A 161 -8.18 22.31 5.21
N PRO A 162 -8.02 21.40 4.25
CA PRO A 162 -9.18 20.79 3.60
C PRO A 162 -10.09 20.21 4.68
N PRO A 163 -11.42 20.26 4.49
CA PRO A 163 -12.34 19.70 5.48
C PRO A 163 -11.92 18.28 5.80
N GLN A 164 -11.78 18.01 7.08
CA GLN A 164 -11.39 16.68 7.57
C GLN A 164 -12.49 15.69 7.14
N ARG A 165 -12.12 14.68 6.35
CA ARG A 165 -13.07 13.64 5.95
C ARG A 165 -13.49 12.86 7.18
N ASP A 166 -14.76 12.52 7.27
CA ASP A 166 -15.24 11.57 8.24
C ASP A 166 -14.74 10.17 7.84
N LEU A 167 -13.93 9.57 8.69
CA LEU A 167 -13.38 8.23 8.52
C LEU A 167 -13.91 7.25 9.57
N SER A 168 -15.04 7.56 10.21
CA SER A 168 -15.61 6.71 11.25
C SER A 168 -15.92 5.29 10.76
N ASN A 169 -16.50 5.15 9.57
CA ASN A 169 -16.75 3.83 8.96
C ASN A 169 -15.46 3.05 8.71
N GLN A 170 -14.43 3.72 8.18
CA GLN A 170 -13.15 3.09 7.88
C GLN A 170 -12.39 2.69 9.15
N LEU A 171 -12.50 3.49 10.20
CA LEU A 171 -11.94 3.17 11.52
C LEU A 171 -12.63 1.94 12.12
N GLU A 172 -13.97 1.90 12.09
CA GLU A 172 -14.74 0.74 12.54
C GLU A 172 -14.36 -0.53 11.79
N ASP A 173 -14.15 -0.45 10.47
CA ASP A 173 -13.70 -1.58 9.65
C ASP A 173 -12.30 -2.05 10.05
N ALA A 174 -11.38 -1.11 10.32
CA ALA A 174 -10.02 -1.44 10.77
C ALA A 174 -10.01 -2.07 12.17
N GLU A 175 -10.83 -1.56 13.08
CA GLU A 175 -10.98 -2.12 14.43
C GLU A 175 -11.60 -3.53 14.39
N ALA A 176 -12.61 -3.75 13.54
CA ALA A 176 -13.22 -5.07 13.35
C ALA A 176 -12.23 -6.07 12.71
N ALA A 177 -11.42 -5.62 11.73
CA ALA A 177 -10.37 -6.43 11.14
C ALA A 177 -9.32 -6.85 12.17
N TYR A 178 -8.84 -5.89 12.97
CA TYR A 178 -7.90 -6.17 14.05
C TYR A 178 -8.48 -7.15 15.08
N ALA A 179 -9.72 -6.93 15.53
CA ALA A 179 -10.40 -7.80 16.47
C ALA A 179 -10.56 -9.23 15.91
N MET A 180 -10.91 -9.38 14.64
CA MET A 180 -11.01 -10.68 13.98
C MET A 180 -9.66 -11.40 13.93
N ILE A 181 -8.55 -10.69 13.69
CA ILE A 181 -7.21 -11.27 13.69
C ILE A 181 -6.84 -11.76 15.09
N VAL A 182 -7.12 -10.97 16.12
CA VAL A 182 -6.88 -11.37 17.51
C VAL A 182 -7.71 -12.58 17.89
N ASP A 183 -8.99 -12.61 17.51
CA ASP A 183 -9.92 -13.71 17.82
C ASP A 183 -9.52 -15.04 17.17
N ARG A 184 -8.89 -14.98 16.00
CA ARG A 184 -8.45 -16.14 15.22
C ARG A 184 -6.93 -16.34 15.21
N ALA A 185 -6.23 -15.71 16.15
CA ALA A 185 -4.78 -15.71 16.17
C ALA A 185 -4.18 -17.13 16.17
N ASP A 186 -4.76 -18.02 16.96
CA ASP A 186 -4.33 -19.43 17.04
C ASP A 186 -4.55 -20.16 15.71
N ASP A 187 -5.69 -19.94 15.05
CA ASP A 187 -6.04 -20.57 13.76
C ASP A 187 -5.11 -20.11 12.63
N TRP A 188 -4.63 -18.88 12.69
CA TRP A 188 -3.80 -18.25 11.68
C TRP A 188 -2.31 -18.22 12.03
N GLY A 189 -1.94 -18.77 13.18
CA GLY A 189 -0.54 -18.78 13.65
C GLY A 189 0.02 -17.40 13.92
N VAL A 190 -0.82 -16.46 14.38
CA VAL A 190 -0.48 -15.06 14.63
C VAL A 190 -0.12 -14.84 16.10
N ASP A 191 0.95 -14.09 16.34
CA ASP A 191 1.29 -13.54 17.64
C ASP A 191 0.60 -12.16 17.77
N ILE A 192 -0.33 -12.03 18.70
CA ILE A 192 -1.13 -10.83 18.90
C ILE A 192 -0.31 -9.60 19.30
N ASP A 193 0.90 -9.81 19.83
CA ASP A 193 1.83 -8.74 20.17
C ASP A 193 2.66 -8.27 18.96
N ARG A 194 2.46 -8.87 17.79
CA ARG A 194 3.19 -8.56 16.55
C ARG A 194 2.27 -8.29 15.35
N ILE A 195 1.12 -7.71 15.61
CA ILE A 195 0.19 -7.25 14.56
C ILE A 195 0.57 -5.82 14.18
N GLY A 196 0.97 -5.61 12.93
CA GLY A 196 1.20 -4.29 12.34
C GLY A 196 0.13 -3.90 11.33
N MET A 197 0.20 -2.67 10.86
CA MET A 197 -0.67 -2.16 9.80
C MET A 197 0.13 -1.35 8.81
N ILE A 198 0.02 -1.70 7.52
CA ILE A 198 0.59 -0.90 6.43
C ILE A 198 -0.52 -0.42 5.51
N GLY A 199 -0.36 0.79 5.01
CA GLY A 199 -1.36 1.34 4.12
C GLY A 199 -0.74 2.24 3.07
N PHE A 200 -1.44 2.37 1.96
CA PHE A 200 -0.98 3.05 0.76
C PHE A 200 -1.85 4.25 0.47
N SER A 201 -1.27 5.44 0.24
CA SER A 201 -2.05 6.64 -0.11
C SER A 201 -3.19 6.94 0.89
N ALA A 202 -4.45 6.78 0.48
CA ALA A 202 -5.60 6.88 1.37
C ALA A 202 -5.57 5.80 2.47
N GLY A 203 -5.11 4.58 2.15
CA GLY A 203 -4.87 3.52 3.13
C GLY A 203 -3.79 3.89 4.15
N ALA A 204 -2.74 4.63 3.75
CA ALA A 204 -1.79 5.22 4.68
C ALA A 204 -2.49 6.25 5.61
N GLY A 205 -3.43 7.01 5.05
CA GLY A 205 -4.30 7.90 5.82
C GLY A 205 -5.15 7.13 6.84
N LEU A 206 -5.69 5.97 6.46
CA LEU A 206 -6.43 5.10 7.38
C LEU A 206 -5.52 4.50 8.46
N THR A 207 -4.32 4.03 8.09
CA THR A 207 -3.31 3.56 9.05
C THR A 207 -2.99 4.63 10.10
N MET A 208 -2.74 5.85 9.66
CA MET A 208 -2.50 6.99 10.56
C MET A 208 -3.73 7.32 11.40
N HIS A 209 -4.92 7.36 10.78
CA HIS A 209 -6.17 7.67 11.49
C HIS A 209 -6.46 6.63 12.58
N SER A 210 -6.29 5.35 12.27
CA SER A 210 -6.45 4.25 13.24
C SER A 210 -5.43 4.36 14.38
N THR A 211 -4.17 4.66 14.08
CA THR A 211 -3.12 4.84 15.08
C THR A 211 -3.42 5.98 16.06
N LEU A 212 -3.96 7.08 15.54
CA LEU A 212 -4.20 8.29 16.34
C LEU A 212 -5.54 8.28 17.10
N ASN A 213 -6.53 7.49 16.65
CA ASN A 213 -7.90 7.60 17.16
C ASN A 213 -8.47 6.29 17.74
N SER A 214 -7.99 5.12 17.31
CA SER A 214 -8.46 3.85 17.87
C SER A 214 -8.03 3.71 19.33
N LYS A 215 -8.93 3.13 20.13
CA LYS A 215 -8.67 2.78 21.52
C LYS A 215 -8.60 1.26 21.74
N THR A 216 -8.89 0.50 20.71
CA THR A 216 -8.97 -0.96 20.75
C THR A 216 -7.81 -1.64 20.02
N MET A 217 -7.23 -0.99 19.01
CA MET A 217 -6.10 -1.52 18.27
C MET A 217 -4.78 -1.23 18.98
N LYS A 218 -3.99 -2.28 19.19
CA LYS A 218 -2.61 -2.20 19.72
C LYS A 218 -1.64 -2.70 18.66
N MET A 219 -1.29 -1.83 17.73
CA MET A 219 -0.38 -2.19 16.66
C MET A 219 1.07 -2.21 17.14
N ALA A 220 1.81 -3.26 16.79
CA ALA A 220 3.23 -3.39 17.10
C ALA A 220 4.10 -2.44 16.25
N PHE A 221 3.65 -2.14 15.04
CA PHE A 221 4.29 -1.20 14.11
C PHE A 221 3.31 -0.70 13.08
N ILE A 222 3.66 0.40 12.41
CA ILE A 222 2.90 0.93 11.27
C ILE A 222 3.80 1.28 10.09
N GLY A 223 3.21 1.19 8.89
CA GLY A 223 3.86 1.56 7.64
C GLY A 223 2.95 2.43 6.76
N PRO A 224 2.86 3.74 6.99
CA PRO A 224 2.17 4.64 6.06
C PRO A 224 3.04 4.92 4.84
N ILE A 225 2.67 4.32 3.68
CA ILE A 225 3.41 4.41 2.42
C ILE A 225 2.76 5.50 1.55
N TYR A 226 3.56 6.45 1.08
CA TYR A 226 3.17 7.66 0.33
C TYR A 226 1.85 8.29 0.79
N GLY A 227 1.73 8.46 2.12
CA GLY A 227 0.62 9.14 2.78
C GLY A 227 0.86 10.63 3.00
N GLY A 228 0.00 11.24 3.83
CA GLY A 228 0.14 12.62 4.26
C GLY A 228 1.38 12.85 5.12
N MET A 229 2.13 13.93 4.85
CA MET A 229 3.39 14.26 5.53
C MET A 229 3.26 15.43 6.52
N GLY A 230 2.04 15.91 6.79
CA GLY A 230 1.81 16.98 7.76
C GLY A 230 2.06 16.55 9.21
N PRO A 231 2.34 17.50 10.11
CA PRO A 231 2.52 17.20 11.54
C PRO A 231 1.22 16.68 12.18
N VAL A 232 1.36 15.86 13.21
CA VAL A 232 0.26 15.28 13.97
C VAL A 232 0.59 15.25 15.48
N ASP A 233 -0.43 15.16 16.32
CA ASP A 233 -0.27 14.92 17.74
C ASP A 233 -0.10 13.40 17.99
N VAL A 234 1.10 12.99 18.37
CA VAL A 234 1.46 11.57 18.53
C VAL A 234 1.14 11.09 19.94
N PRO A 235 0.28 10.05 20.10
CA PRO A 235 0.05 9.41 21.40
C PRO A 235 1.36 8.84 21.99
N LYS A 236 1.45 8.80 23.32
CA LYS A 236 2.66 8.29 24.01
C LYS A 236 2.95 6.81 23.76
N ASP A 237 1.91 6.06 23.46
CA ASP A 237 1.93 4.63 23.18
C ASP A 237 1.82 4.31 21.68
N ALA A 238 2.04 5.31 20.82
CA ALA A 238 2.06 5.07 19.38
C ALA A 238 3.19 4.09 19.00
N PRO A 239 2.95 3.22 18.00
CA PRO A 239 3.94 2.23 17.58
C PRO A 239 5.10 2.85 16.79
N PRO A 240 6.24 2.16 16.68
CA PRO A 240 7.29 2.48 15.71
C PRO A 240 6.73 2.60 14.30
N MET A 241 7.27 3.53 13.51
CA MET A 241 6.79 3.84 12.17
C MET A 241 7.87 3.67 11.11
N PHE A 242 7.53 2.99 10.01
CA PHE A 242 8.29 2.96 8.77
C PHE A 242 7.54 3.75 7.69
N ASN A 243 8.13 4.83 7.19
CA ASN A 243 7.45 5.72 6.24
C ASN A 243 8.25 5.85 4.93
N VAL A 244 7.53 5.86 3.82
CA VAL A 244 8.12 5.95 2.47
C VAL A 244 7.32 6.92 1.62
N ILE A 245 8.04 7.79 0.88
CA ILE A 245 7.47 8.64 -0.18
C ILE A 245 8.53 8.95 -1.23
N ALA A 246 8.13 9.37 -2.43
CA ALA A 246 9.04 9.83 -3.47
C ALA A 246 8.96 11.37 -3.63
N THR A 247 10.08 12.01 -4.06
CA THR A 247 10.11 13.47 -4.24
C THR A 247 9.25 13.94 -5.41
N ASP A 248 8.95 13.05 -6.36
CA ASP A 248 8.06 13.29 -7.50
C ASP A 248 6.60 12.88 -7.24
N ASP A 249 6.26 12.50 -5.99
CA ASP A 249 4.89 12.25 -5.54
C ASP A 249 4.14 13.58 -5.32
N PHE A 250 2.90 13.70 -5.81
CA PHE A 250 2.10 14.91 -5.65
C PHE A 250 1.68 15.21 -4.20
N LEU A 251 1.74 14.21 -3.30
CA LEU A 251 1.53 14.38 -1.86
C LEU A 251 2.76 14.90 -1.14
N PHE A 252 3.96 14.70 -1.71
CA PHE A 252 5.19 15.25 -1.15
C PHE A 252 5.30 16.74 -1.48
N ARG A 253 5.04 17.60 -0.49
CA ARG A 253 5.09 19.06 -0.64
C ARG A 253 6.32 19.67 0.03
N GLY A 254 7.41 18.91 0.15
CA GLY A 254 8.61 19.35 0.88
C GLY A 254 8.41 19.41 2.39
N GLN A 255 7.47 18.62 2.92
CA GLN A 255 7.15 18.56 4.34
C GLN A 255 7.47 17.17 4.89
N ASN A 256 7.95 17.12 6.13
CA ASN A 256 8.23 15.92 6.94
C ASN A 256 7.68 16.04 8.35
N GLY A 257 6.63 16.83 8.53
CA GLY A 257 6.05 17.09 9.85
C GLY A 257 5.64 15.83 10.60
N VAL A 258 5.11 14.81 9.92
CA VAL A 258 4.77 13.53 10.55
C VAL A 258 6.02 12.82 11.11
N ILE A 259 7.14 12.87 10.41
CA ILE A 259 8.41 12.28 10.84
C ILE A 259 8.95 13.03 12.08
N GLU A 260 8.93 14.36 12.02
CA GLU A 260 9.31 15.22 13.14
C GLU A 260 8.43 14.99 14.37
N SER A 261 7.11 14.77 14.17
CA SER A 261 6.17 14.47 15.24
C SER A 261 6.52 13.18 15.97
N TRP A 262 6.80 12.08 15.25
CA TRP A 262 7.24 10.81 15.84
C TRP A 262 8.57 10.94 16.55
N HIS A 263 9.55 11.56 15.91
CA HIS A 263 10.88 11.80 16.50
C HIS A 263 10.78 12.61 17.81
N ASN A 264 10.02 13.69 17.82
CA ASN A 264 9.84 14.55 18.98
C ASN A 264 9.06 13.86 20.12
N ALA A 265 8.19 12.91 19.79
CA ALA A 265 7.52 12.06 20.78
C ALA A 265 8.46 10.99 21.37
N GLY A 266 9.69 10.84 20.84
CA GLY A 266 10.66 9.83 21.28
C GLY A 266 10.32 8.42 20.83
N ILE A 267 9.48 8.28 19.80
CA ILE A 267 9.07 6.98 19.22
C ILE A 267 9.93 6.68 18.00
N PRO A 268 10.43 5.44 17.84
CA PRO A 268 11.26 5.08 16.70
C PRO A 268 10.54 5.35 15.38
N VAL A 269 11.24 5.98 14.44
CA VAL A 269 10.76 6.26 13.10
C VAL A 269 11.87 6.06 12.09
N GLU A 270 11.59 5.33 11.02
CA GLU A 270 12.44 5.23 9.84
C GLU A 270 11.74 5.87 8.65
N PHE A 271 12.46 6.69 7.89
CA PHE A 271 11.92 7.44 6.76
C PHE A 271 12.79 7.30 5.53
N HIS A 272 12.18 6.91 4.40
CA HIS A 272 12.83 6.84 3.10
C HIS A 272 12.21 7.83 2.13
N LEU A 273 12.98 8.82 1.72
CA LEU A 273 12.63 9.77 0.67
C LEU A 273 13.36 9.38 -0.61
N TYR A 274 12.63 8.76 -1.53
CA TYR A 274 13.19 8.33 -2.81
C TYR A 274 13.21 9.46 -3.83
N GLN A 275 14.24 9.47 -4.71
CA GLN A 275 14.37 10.48 -5.76
C GLN A 275 13.19 10.42 -6.74
N ASN A 276 12.75 9.22 -7.11
CA ASN A 276 11.63 9.02 -8.00
C ASN A 276 10.86 7.73 -7.69
N GLY A 277 9.58 7.75 -7.99
CA GLY A 277 8.64 6.67 -7.75
C GLY A 277 7.26 7.06 -8.27
N GLY A 278 6.98 8.37 -8.25
CA GLY A 278 5.64 8.90 -8.45
C GLY A 278 4.75 8.52 -7.27
N HIS A 279 3.45 8.43 -7.53
CA HIS A 279 2.44 8.01 -6.56
C HIS A 279 1.83 6.67 -6.96
N GLY A 280 1.44 5.81 -5.99
CA GLY A 280 0.77 4.55 -6.28
C GLY A 280 1.70 3.46 -6.81
N PHE A 281 2.95 3.41 -6.35
CA PHE A 281 3.93 2.47 -6.88
C PHE A 281 3.84 1.05 -6.27
N GLY A 282 2.90 0.76 -5.35
CA GLY A 282 2.75 -0.57 -4.74
C GLY A 282 4.08 -1.14 -4.25
N LEU A 283 4.43 -2.35 -4.67
CA LEU A 283 5.73 -2.97 -4.36
C LEU A 283 6.93 -2.32 -5.06
N GLY A 284 6.70 -1.34 -5.94
CA GLY A 284 7.72 -0.60 -6.66
C GLY A 284 7.62 -0.75 -8.18
N ASN A 285 8.20 0.20 -8.89
CA ASN A 285 8.26 0.21 -10.34
C ASN A 285 9.69 -0.01 -10.82
N PRO A 286 9.96 -0.99 -11.69
CA PRO A 286 11.28 -1.19 -12.27
C PRO A 286 11.85 0.09 -12.90
N GLY A 287 13.10 0.40 -12.61
CA GLY A 287 13.77 1.61 -13.09
C GLY A 287 13.51 2.88 -12.26
N ARG A 288 12.75 2.79 -11.18
CA ARG A 288 12.56 3.86 -10.20
C ARG A 288 13.36 3.58 -8.93
N THR A 289 13.79 4.63 -8.23
CA THR A 289 14.56 4.47 -6.98
C THR A 289 13.73 3.88 -5.85
N SER A 290 12.40 4.07 -5.87
CA SER A 290 11.47 3.48 -4.91
C SER A 290 11.31 1.96 -5.04
N ASN A 291 11.81 1.34 -6.12
CA ASN A 291 11.61 -0.09 -6.42
C ASN A 291 12.13 -1.08 -5.35
N ARG A 292 12.90 -0.60 -4.37
CA ARG A 292 13.46 -1.44 -3.31
C ARG A 292 13.00 -1.07 -1.90
N TRP A 293 11.93 -0.31 -1.79
CA TRP A 293 11.41 0.07 -0.48
C TRP A 293 10.98 -1.14 0.36
N PHE A 294 10.41 -2.16 -0.29
CA PHE A 294 9.94 -3.37 0.39
C PHE A 294 11.10 -4.17 1.00
N ASP A 295 12.25 -4.26 0.33
CA ASP A 295 13.47 -4.86 0.90
C ASP A 295 13.92 -4.12 2.18
N SER A 296 13.85 -2.77 2.15
CA SER A 296 14.17 -1.94 3.33
C SER A 296 13.16 -2.15 4.47
N PHE A 297 11.88 -2.27 4.14
CA PHE A 297 10.82 -2.56 5.12
C PHE A 297 11.04 -3.92 5.78
N MET A 298 11.34 -4.96 5.00
CA MET A 298 11.62 -6.30 5.52
C MET A 298 12.84 -6.30 6.45
N TYR A 299 13.91 -5.60 6.05
CA TYR A 299 15.10 -5.46 6.89
C TYR A 299 14.80 -4.67 8.18
N TRP A 300 13.99 -3.63 8.11
CA TRP A 300 13.54 -2.87 9.28
C TRP A 300 12.73 -3.76 10.26
N LEU A 301 11.83 -4.59 9.75
CA LEU A 301 11.08 -5.55 10.57
C LEU A 301 12.01 -6.56 11.27
N GLU A 302 13.02 -7.06 10.55
CA GLU A 302 14.02 -8.00 11.08
C GLU A 302 14.83 -7.38 12.22
N VAL A 303 15.42 -6.19 12.00
CA VAL A 303 16.27 -5.48 12.98
C VAL A 303 15.46 -5.11 14.23
N ASN A 304 14.19 -4.78 14.10
CA ASN A 304 13.30 -4.46 15.21
C ASN A 304 12.67 -5.72 15.85
N LYS A 305 13.08 -6.93 15.43
CA LYS A 305 12.67 -8.22 16.01
C LYS A 305 11.19 -8.58 15.81
N PHE A 306 10.53 -7.93 14.87
CA PHE A 306 9.17 -8.29 14.52
C PHE A 306 9.07 -9.64 13.79
N LEU A 307 10.16 -10.14 13.19
CA LEU A 307 10.20 -11.41 12.45
C LEU A 307 10.77 -12.59 13.27
N GLU A 308 11.14 -12.39 14.53
CA GLU A 308 11.65 -13.49 15.36
C GLU A 308 10.52 -14.46 15.67
N ALA A 309 10.66 -15.74 15.26
CA ALA A 309 9.73 -16.76 15.66
C ALA A 309 9.69 -16.86 17.20
N ASN A 310 8.50 -16.84 17.78
CA ASN A 310 8.36 -17.15 19.19
C ASN A 310 8.90 -18.56 19.40
N THR A 311 10.07 -18.67 20.02
CA THR A 311 10.48 -19.94 20.63
C THR A 311 9.49 -20.19 21.78
N VAL A 312 8.36 -20.82 21.48
CA VAL A 312 7.45 -21.32 22.46
C VAL A 312 8.30 -22.15 23.40
N LYS A 313 8.52 -21.63 24.61
CA LYS A 313 9.04 -22.45 25.70
C LYS A 313 8.02 -23.54 25.92
N ASN A 314 8.26 -24.70 25.29
CA ASN A 314 7.66 -25.96 25.69
C ASN A 314 8.10 -26.23 27.14
N SER A 315 7.48 -25.57 28.10
CA SER A 315 7.51 -25.96 29.50
C SER A 315 6.54 -27.14 29.63
N LYS A 316 7.14 -28.32 29.57
CA LYS A 316 6.51 -29.56 30.00
C LYS A 316 6.05 -29.46 31.46
#